data_08091182ccb774faa2b86fe252a95188
#
_entry.id   08091182ccb774faa2b86fe252a95188
#
_cell.length_a   1.000
_cell.length_b   1.000
_cell.length_c   1.000
_cell.angle_alpha   90.00
_cell.angle_beta   90.00
_cell.angle_gamma   90.00
#
_symmetry.space_group_name_H-M   'P 1'
#
loop_
_entity.id
_entity.type
_entity.pdbx_description
1 polymer ?
#
loop_
_entity_poly.entity_id
_entity_poly.type
_entity_poly.pdbx_seq_one_letter_code
_entity_poly.pdbx_strand_id
1 'polypeptide(L)'
;MNTMRRFSPTFRTCGFWLALELLLILSPRLSYADLTTARQAMEDQTNPLMLMTTSQGAIYIELLANEAPDNVARFIDLAEGQVEFFDEVANATFTPRYYDGMRFHRVLPEFVIQGGSPSYHPLGAPEPMLADEINAIALGLDRLPVLSEDGSINPMLNVGNQEEFAQRVLEPLYRELGVETVSELDPAEDDIVTNLWGLTVMRLYEYEGYHYRSDFQTRGISRGTVALANDGPNRNGPEFFIALRNADWLNGRYTVIGRVVEGLVTADLIGGMAIDPTMFNPQSSVIYSIRRIN
;
A
#
# COMPACT_ATOMS: atom_id res chain seq x y z
N MET A 1 -75.24 10.76 55.86
CA MET A 1 -75.49 10.53 54.43
C MET A 1 -74.30 11.07 53.67
N ASN A 2 -73.29 10.20 53.42
CA ASN A 2 -72.07 10.55 52.74
C ASN A 2 -71.83 9.54 51.61
N THR A 3 -71.94 10.00 50.41
CA THR A 3 -71.70 9.24 49.21
C THR A 3 -70.23 9.35 48.83
N MET A 4 -69.51 8.22 48.96
CA MET A 4 -68.12 8.05 48.41
C MET A 4 -68.19 7.85 46.91
N ARG A 5 -67.51 8.75 46.18
CA ARG A 5 -67.16 8.55 44.74
C ARG A 5 -65.83 7.82 44.64
N ARG A 6 -65.83 6.66 43.99
CA ARG A 6 -64.63 5.92 43.58
C ARG A 6 -64.03 6.57 42.31
N PHE A 7 -62.77 6.95 42.37
CA PHE A 7 -61.92 7.27 41.19
C PHE A 7 -61.20 5.98 40.75
N SER A 8 -61.34 5.61 39.50
CA SER A 8 -60.52 4.61 38.84
C SER A 8 -59.34 5.26 38.12
N PRO A 9 -58.09 4.75 38.26
CA PRO A 9 -56.97 5.26 37.45
C PRO A 9 -56.88 4.45 36.15
N THR A 10 -57.05 5.15 35.03
CA THR A 10 -56.72 4.60 33.71
C THR A 10 -55.21 4.74 33.49
N PHE A 11 -54.51 3.63 33.53
CA PHE A 11 -53.10 3.54 33.11
C PHE A 11 -53.00 3.69 31.59
N ARG A 12 -52.36 4.80 31.13
CA ARG A 12 -51.89 4.98 29.77
C ARG A 12 -50.52 4.33 29.62
N THR A 13 -50.47 3.06 29.22
CA THR A 13 -49.24 2.35 28.78
C THR A 13 -49.23 2.26 27.24
N CYS A 14 -48.92 3.37 26.57
CA CYS A 14 -48.83 3.34 25.12
C CYS A 14 -47.77 4.35 24.61
N GLY A 15 -46.55 4.31 25.12
CA GLY A 15 -45.51 5.26 24.72
C GLY A 15 -44.07 4.73 24.75
N PHE A 16 -43.85 3.58 25.35
CA PHE A 16 -42.46 3.10 25.60
C PHE A 16 -41.93 2.05 24.61
N TRP A 17 -42.80 1.42 23.81
CA TRP A 17 -42.39 0.37 22.86
C TRP A 17 -41.96 0.90 21.50
N LEU A 18 -42.42 2.05 21.06
CA LEU A 18 -42.03 2.64 19.77
C LEU A 18 -40.64 3.30 19.78
N ALA A 19 -40.12 3.68 20.97
CA ALA A 19 -38.78 4.23 21.07
C ALA A 19 -37.66 3.18 21.06
N LEU A 20 -37.96 1.93 21.42
CA LEU A 20 -36.99 0.84 21.46
C LEU A 20 -36.76 0.24 20.07
N GLU A 21 -37.75 0.20 19.22
CA GLU A 21 -37.59 -0.27 17.83
C GLU A 21 -36.86 0.72 16.94
N LEU A 22 -36.98 2.04 17.23
CA LEU A 22 -36.24 3.06 16.46
C LEU A 22 -34.75 3.14 16.83
N LEU A 23 -34.35 2.67 18.03
CA LEU A 23 -32.94 2.63 18.44
C LEU A 23 -32.18 1.42 17.82
N LEU A 24 -32.88 0.36 17.43
CA LEU A 24 -32.27 -0.79 16.76
C LEU A 24 -31.96 -0.56 15.29
N ILE A 25 -32.54 0.47 14.66
CA ILE A 25 -32.33 0.80 13.24
C ILE A 25 -31.09 1.70 13.05
N LEU A 26 -30.60 2.38 14.10
CA LEU A 26 -29.43 3.26 14.04
C LEU A 26 -28.13 2.64 14.58
N SER A 27 -28.12 1.37 14.90
CA SER A 27 -26.84 0.70 15.13
C SER A 27 -26.09 0.69 13.82
N PRO A 28 -24.87 1.29 13.72
CA PRO A 28 -24.06 1.13 12.53
C PRO A 28 -23.85 -0.38 12.37
N ARG A 29 -24.46 -0.97 11.33
CA ARG A 29 -24.10 -2.31 10.93
C ARG A 29 -22.63 -2.23 10.58
N LEU A 30 -21.75 -2.76 11.41
CA LEU A 30 -20.41 -3.10 11.02
C LEU A 30 -20.58 -4.00 9.79
N SER A 31 -20.43 -3.41 8.61
CA SER A 31 -20.48 -4.15 7.35
C SER A 31 -19.26 -5.04 7.36
N TYR A 32 -19.47 -6.31 7.68
CA TYR A 32 -18.42 -7.30 7.46
C TYR A 32 -18.17 -7.37 5.97
N ALA A 33 -16.91 -7.28 5.58
CA ALA A 33 -16.50 -7.43 4.18
C ALA A 33 -17.04 -8.75 3.63
N ASP A 34 -17.78 -8.71 2.51
CA ASP A 34 -18.42 -9.88 1.92
C ASP A 34 -18.00 -10.10 0.46
N LEU A 35 -18.02 -11.37 0.04
CA LEU A 35 -17.58 -11.79 -1.27
C LEU A 35 -18.43 -11.22 -2.41
N THR A 36 -19.73 -11.05 -2.21
CA THR A 36 -20.64 -10.57 -3.25
C THR A 36 -20.33 -9.13 -3.58
N THR A 37 -20.18 -8.29 -2.55
CA THR A 37 -19.79 -6.88 -2.68
C THR A 37 -18.40 -6.78 -3.30
N ALA A 38 -17.44 -7.60 -2.85
CA ALA A 38 -16.10 -7.63 -3.41
C ALA A 38 -16.09 -7.90 -4.92
N ARG A 39 -16.83 -8.94 -5.37
CA ARG A 39 -16.95 -9.26 -6.79
C ARG A 39 -17.60 -8.15 -7.60
N GLN A 40 -18.63 -7.50 -7.06
CA GLN A 40 -19.29 -6.38 -7.76
C GLN A 40 -18.39 -5.15 -7.89
N ALA A 41 -17.44 -4.97 -6.98
CA ALA A 41 -16.49 -3.86 -6.98
C ALA A 41 -15.23 -4.11 -7.83
N MET A 42 -15.02 -5.33 -8.34
CA MET A 42 -13.92 -5.64 -9.26
C MET A 42 -14.09 -4.87 -10.58
N GLU A 43 -12.97 -4.37 -11.11
CA GLU A 43 -12.90 -3.74 -12.42
C GLU A 43 -12.95 -4.78 -13.54
N ASP A 44 -12.30 -5.92 -13.32
CA ASP A 44 -12.28 -7.04 -14.26
C ASP A 44 -12.51 -8.35 -13.51
N GLN A 45 -13.60 -9.06 -13.86
CA GLN A 45 -13.97 -10.32 -13.23
C GLN A 45 -12.99 -11.47 -13.54
N THR A 46 -12.09 -11.27 -14.50
CA THR A 46 -11.02 -12.24 -14.83
C THR A 46 -9.78 -12.08 -13.97
N ASN A 47 -9.65 -10.94 -13.31
CA ASN A 47 -8.55 -10.70 -12.37
C ASN A 47 -8.60 -11.66 -11.18
N PRO A 48 -7.45 -12.08 -10.62
CA PRO A 48 -7.44 -12.85 -9.38
C PRO A 48 -8.01 -12.03 -8.22
N LEU A 49 -8.97 -12.62 -7.50
CA LEU A 49 -9.52 -12.05 -6.27
C LEU A 49 -8.94 -12.80 -5.06
N MET A 50 -8.21 -12.06 -4.21
CA MET A 50 -7.63 -12.59 -2.99
C MET A 50 -8.46 -12.21 -1.76
N LEU A 51 -8.63 -13.15 -0.86
CA LEU A 51 -9.16 -12.92 0.48
C LEU A 51 -8.01 -12.93 1.49
N MET A 52 -7.74 -11.78 2.08
CA MET A 52 -6.86 -11.63 3.24
C MET A 52 -7.71 -11.66 4.51
N THR A 53 -7.53 -12.70 5.32
CA THR A 53 -8.17 -12.83 6.62
C THR A 53 -7.22 -12.32 7.70
N THR A 54 -7.66 -11.34 8.48
CA THR A 54 -6.85 -10.73 9.54
C THR A 54 -7.52 -10.82 10.90
N SER A 55 -6.78 -10.52 11.96
CA SER A 55 -7.35 -10.42 13.31
C SER A 55 -8.37 -9.28 13.48
N GLN A 56 -8.46 -8.35 12.51
CA GLN A 56 -9.41 -7.23 12.51
C GLN A 56 -10.59 -7.44 11.54
N GLY A 57 -10.54 -8.49 10.72
CA GLY A 57 -11.56 -8.80 9.73
C GLY A 57 -10.98 -9.17 8.38
N ALA A 58 -11.85 -9.27 7.39
CA ALA A 58 -11.50 -9.62 6.02
C ALA A 58 -11.18 -8.39 5.17
N ILE A 59 -10.24 -8.56 4.23
CA ILE A 59 -9.92 -7.60 3.18
C ILE A 59 -9.89 -8.37 1.85
N TYR A 60 -10.66 -7.92 0.87
CA TYR A 60 -10.67 -8.49 -0.47
C TYR A 60 -9.84 -7.62 -1.40
N ILE A 61 -8.92 -8.24 -2.12
CA ILE A 61 -7.95 -7.58 -3.00
C ILE A 61 -8.12 -8.13 -4.41
N GLU A 62 -8.46 -7.27 -5.36
CA GLU A 62 -8.34 -7.55 -6.79
C GLU A 62 -6.89 -7.34 -7.20
N LEU A 63 -6.24 -8.38 -7.74
CA LEU A 63 -4.89 -8.27 -8.26
C LEU A 63 -4.91 -7.89 -9.75
N LEU A 64 -4.01 -6.99 -10.12
CA LEU A 64 -3.99 -6.36 -11.45
C LEU A 64 -2.95 -7.03 -12.36
N ALA A 65 -3.22 -8.28 -12.73
CA ALA A 65 -2.28 -9.12 -13.48
C ALA A 65 -1.86 -8.52 -14.83
N ASN A 66 -2.69 -7.67 -15.45
CA ASN A 66 -2.35 -6.98 -16.69
C ASN A 66 -1.44 -5.75 -16.48
N GLU A 67 -1.29 -5.27 -15.23
CA GLU A 67 -0.46 -4.11 -14.89
C GLU A 67 0.90 -4.51 -14.31
N ALA A 68 0.97 -5.68 -13.63
CA ALA A 68 2.18 -6.21 -13.04
C ALA A 68 2.18 -7.75 -13.07
N PRO A 69 2.27 -8.39 -14.25
CA PRO A 69 2.06 -9.82 -14.42
C PRO A 69 3.00 -10.67 -13.58
N ASP A 70 4.29 -10.40 -13.57
CA ASP A 70 5.30 -11.22 -12.88
C ASP A 70 5.20 -11.03 -11.36
N ASN A 71 5.02 -9.80 -10.90
CA ASN A 71 4.90 -9.49 -9.47
C ASN A 71 3.57 -10.00 -8.89
N VAL A 72 2.47 -9.92 -9.65
CA VAL A 72 1.18 -10.51 -9.26
C VAL A 72 1.27 -12.03 -9.18
N ALA A 73 1.88 -12.69 -10.17
CA ALA A 73 2.08 -14.13 -10.15
C ALA A 73 2.88 -14.55 -8.90
N ARG A 74 4.00 -13.88 -8.62
CA ARG A 74 4.83 -14.15 -7.44
C ARG A 74 4.06 -13.94 -6.13
N PHE A 75 3.25 -12.90 -6.02
CA PHE A 75 2.42 -12.66 -4.83
C PHE A 75 1.43 -13.81 -4.59
N ILE A 76 0.79 -14.31 -5.66
CA ILE A 76 -0.11 -15.47 -5.59
C ILE A 76 0.65 -16.72 -5.17
N ASP A 77 1.78 -17.02 -5.81
CA ASP A 77 2.59 -18.21 -5.54
C ASP A 77 3.06 -18.24 -4.08
N LEU A 78 3.45 -17.09 -3.53
CA LEU A 78 3.80 -16.94 -2.11
C LEU A 78 2.59 -17.19 -1.19
N ALA A 79 1.42 -16.65 -1.54
CA ALA A 79 0.20 -16.83 -0.75
C ALA A 79 -0.31 -18.28 -0.76
N GLU A 80 -0.09 -19.01 -1.86
CA GLU A 80 -0.54 -20.38 -2.07
C GLU A 80 0.49 -21.45 -1.68
N GLY A 81 1.73 -21.04 -1.34
CA GLY A 81 2.80 -21.96 -0.95
C GLY A 81 3.38 -22.70 -2.15
N GLN A 82 3.60 -22.00 -3.26
CA GLN A 82 4.18 -22.55 -4.49
C GLN A 82 5.65 -22.13 -4.68
N VAL A 83 6.17 -21.25 -3.81
CA VAL A 83 7.58 -20.83 -3.83
C VAL A 83 8.41 -21.71 -2.92
N GLU A 84 9.50 -22.22 -3.45
CA GLU A 84 10.46 -23.04 -2.71
C GLU A 84 11.44 -22.16 -1.91
N PHE A 85 11.69 -22.56 -0.66
CA PHE A 85 12.68 -21.99 0.23
C PHE A 85 13.60 -23.10 0.72
N PHE A 86 14.91 -22.92 0.54
CA PHE A 86 15.89 -23.85 1.08
C PHE A 86 16.35 -23.36 2.45
N ASP A 87 16.14 -24.17 3.48
CA ASP A 87 16.63 -23.92 4.84
C ASP A 87 17.97 -24.65 5.01
N GLU A 88 19.06 -23.89 5.12
CA GLU A 88 20.42 -24.44 5.29
C GLU A 88 20.58 -25.20 6.62
N VAL A 89 19.88 -24.76 7.68
CA VAL A 89 19.98 -25.38 9.02
C VAL A 89 19.28 -26.73 9.03
N ALA A 90 18.08 -26.79 8.44
CA ALA A 90 17.33 -28.05 8.31
C ALA A 90 17.83 -28.92 7.15
N ASN A 91 18.64 -28.37 6.22
CA ASN A 91 19.04 -28.96 4.96
C ASN A 91 17.83 -29.54 4.19
N ALA A 92 16.77 -28.73 4.08
CA ALA A 92 15.50 -29.14 3.50
C ALA A 92 14.84 -27.98 2.75
N THR A 93 14.04 -28.32 1.73
CA THR A 93 13.21 -27.36 0.99
C THR A 93 11.81 -27.34 1.55
N PHE A 94 11.27 -26.14 1.73
CA PHE A 94 9.90 -25.89 2.20
C PHE A 94 9.15 -25.04 1.18
N THR A 95 7.82 -25.21 1.11
CA THR A 95 6.91 -24.40 0.31
C THR A 95 5.83 -23.79 1.23
N PRO A 96 6.19 -22.82 2.07
CA PRO A 96 5.26 -22.25 3.02
C PRO A 96 4.22 -21.38 2.31
N ARG A 97 3.02 -21.31 2.86
CA ARG A 97 2.11 -20.20 2.58
C ARG A 97 2.64 -18.97 3.30
N TYR A 98 3.44 -18.20 2.59
CA TYR A 98 4.36 -17.20 3.12
C TYR A 98 3.71 -16.23 4.11
N TYR A 99 2.52 -15.75 3.81
CA TYR A 99 1.86 -14.71 4.60
C TYR A 99 1.13 -15.23 5.85
N ASP A 100 0.98 -16.55 6.01
CA ASP A 100 0.20 -17.13 7.10
C ASP A 100 0.88 -16.90 8.45
N GLY A 101 0.15 -16.25 9.37
CA GLY A 101 0.63 -15.92 10.70
C GLY A 101 1.53 -14.68 10.78
N MET A 102 1.86 -14.07 9.65
CA MET A 102 2.62 -12.82 9.64
C MET A 102 1.82 -11.64 10.21
N ARG A 103 2.52 -10.59 10.57
CA ARG A 103 1.92 -9.38 11.14
C ARG A 103 2.08 -8.20 10.20
N PHE A 104 1.20 -7.23 10.34
CA PHE A 104 1.49 -5.88 9.87
C PHE A 104 2.56 -5.30 10.80
N HIS A 105 3.81 -5.36 10.37
CA HIS A 105 4.98 -4.99 11.17
C HIS A 105 5.24 -3.49 11.21
N ARG A 106 4.70 -2.74 10.24
CA ARG A 106 4.78 -1.28 10.15
C ARG A 106 3.40 -0.72 9.82
N VAL A 107 2.90 0.15 10.68
CA VAL A 107 1.61 0.81 10.51
C VAL A 107 1.80 2.30 10.76
N LEU A 108 1.61 3.09 9.73
CA LEU A 108 1.60 4.55 9.81
C LEU A 108 0.15 5.03 9.64
N PRO A 109 -0.48 5.53 10.71
CA PRO A 109 -1.86 6.01 10.65
C PRO A 109 -2.09 6.99 9.50
N GLU A 110 -3.22 6.84 8.82
CA GLU A 110 -3.61 7.68 7.69
C GLU A 110 -2.60 7.69 6.52
N PHE A 111 -1.70 6.71 6.47
CA PHE A 111 -0.74 6.60 5.36
C PHE A 111 -0.70 5.19 4.79
N VAL A 112 -0.07 4.21 5.45
CA VAL A 112 0.05 2.83 4.98
C VAL A 112 -0.01 1.81 6.12
N ILE A 113 -0.46 0.60 5.79
CA ILE A 113 -0.24 -0.62 6.58
C ILE A 113 0.63 -1.57 5.76
N GLN A 114 1.70 -2.10 6.35
CA GLN A 114 2.75 -2.84 5.67
C GLN A 114 2.97 -4.20 6.34
N GLY A 115 2.98 -5.25 5.51
CA GLY A 115 3.11 -6.64 5.93
C GLY A 115 3.99 -7.44 4.99
N GLY A 116 4.28 -8.70 5.34
CA GLY A 116 5.05 -9.60 4.47
C GLY A 116 6.57 -9.42 4.51
N SER A 117 7.13 -8.68 5.49
CA SER A 117 8.57 -8.44 5.54
C SER A 117 9.39 -9.71 5.79
N PRO A 118 10.42 -9.95 4.95
CA PRO A 118 11.34 -11.08 5.12
C PRO A 118 12.03 -11.12 6.49
N SER A 119 12.25 -9.96 7.11
CA SER A 119 12.90 -9.86 8.43
C SER A 119 12.10 -10.53 9.55
N TYR A 120 10.81 -10.78 9.33
CA TYR A 120 9.91 -11.42 10.29
C TYR A 120 9.46 -12.81 9.84
N HIS A 121 9.98 -13.33 8.71
CA HIS A 121 9.68 -14.67 8.24
C HIS A 121 10.85 -15.62 8.54
N PRO A 122 10.62 -16.83 9.10
CA PRO A 122 11.70 -17.75 9.48
C PRO A 122 12.64 -18.13 8.33
N LEU A 123 12.12 -18.18 7.11
CA LEU A 123 12.86 -18.56 5.91
C LEU A 123 13.38 -17.35 5.11
N GLY A 124 13.19 -16.12 5.62
CA GLY A 124 13.69 -14.91 4.96
C GLY A 124 12.94 -14.53 3.67
N ALA A 125 13.67 -13.91 2.74
CA ALA A 125 13.16 -13.53 1.43
C ALA A 125 13.22 -14.68 0.42
N PRO A 126 12.24 -14.76 -0.50
CA PRO A 126 12.37 -15.63 -1.67
C PRO A 126 13.38 -15.07 -2.67
N GLU A 127 14.11 -15.93 -3.33
CA GLU A 127 15.00 -15.55 -4.43
C GLU A 127 14.45 -16.06 -5.78
N PRO A 128 14.70 -15.33 -6.89
CA PRO A 128 15.28 -13.98 -6.96
C PRO A 128 14.24 -12.89 -6.60
N MET A 129 14.72 -11.70 -6.22
CA MET A 129 13.89 -10.50 -6.20
C MET A 129 13.44 -10.15 -7.62
N LEU A 130 12.25 -9.58 -7.77
CA LEU A 130 11.69 -9.25 -9.06
C LEU A 130 11.97 -7.80 -9.47
N ALA A 131 12.03 -7.58 -10.78
CA ALA A 131 12.11 -6.27 -11.38
C ALA A 131 10.82 -5.45 -11.15
N ASP A 132 10.96 -4.13 -11.25
CA ASP A 132 9.82 -3.23 -11.23
C ASP A 132 8.98 -3.39 -12.51
N GLU A 133 7.66 -3.41 -12.32
CA GLU A 133 6.67 -3.39 -13.40
C GLU A 133 5.92 -2.06 -13.34
N ILE A 134 6.58 -1.01 -13.82
CA ILE A 134 6.10 0.38 -13.76
C ILE A 134 6.19 1.03 -15.12
N ASN A 135 5.09 1.67 -15.56
CA ASN A 135 5.03 2.54 -16.73
C ASN A 135 5.00 4.00 -16.28
N ALA A 136 6.14 4.67 -16.25
CA ALA A 136 6.26 6.06 -15.82
C ALA A 136 5.54 7.03 -16.77
N ILE A 137 5.42 6.69 -18.05
CA ILE A 137 4.70 7.50 -19.05
C ILE A 137 3.21 7.46 -18.77
N ALA A 138 2.64 6.29 -18.43
CA ALA A 138 1.23 6.18 -18.03
C ALA A 138 0.92 7.02 -16.78
N LEU A 139 1.91 7.20 -15.89
CA LEU A 139 1.82 8.05 -14.71
C LEU A 139 2.09 9.54 -15.01
N GLY A 140 2.48 9.89 -16.24
CA GLY A 140 2.81 11.26 -16.65
C GLY A 140 4.14 11.80 -16.12
N LEU A 141 5.01 10.95 -15.56
CA LEU A 141 6.27 11.35 -14.94
C LEU A 141 7.30 11.86 -15.95
N ASP A 142 7.15 11.48 -17.22
CA ASP A 142 7.93 11.95 -18.35
C ASP A 142 7.76 13.45 -18.65
N ARG A 143 6.64 14.02 -18.22
CA ARG A 143 6.29 15.44 -18.44
C ARG A 143 6.24 16.25 -17.16
N LEU A 144 6.42 15.61 -16.01
CA LEU A 144 6.37 16.24 -14.71
C LEU A 144 7.76 16.80 -14.37
N PRO A 145 7.96 18.14 -14.33
CA PRO A 145 9.28 18.71 -14.06
C PRO A 145 9.66 18.55 -12.58
N VAL A 146 10.97 18.43 -12.32
CA VAL A 146 11.54 18.45 -10.97
C VAL A 146 11.40 19.81 -10.30
N LEU A 147 11.60 20.88 -11.09
CA LEU A 147 11.39 22.27 -10.67
C LEU A 147 10.19 22.87 -11.41
N SER A 148 9.32 23.56 -10.67
CA SER A 148 8.25 24.38 -11.23
C SER A 148 8.84 25.64 -11.90
N GLU A 149 8.05 26.36 -12.71
CA GLU A 149 8.50 27.58 -13.41
C GLU A 149 9.01 28.68 -12.47
N ASP A 150 8.55 28.72 -11.22
CA ASP A 150 8.99 29.65 -10.19
C ASP A 150 10.24 29.18 -9.42
N GLY A 151 10.81 28.04 -9.81
CA GLY A 151 11.99 27.43 -9.16
C GLY A 151 11.64 26.61 -7.90
N SER A 152 10.38 26.47 -7.53
CA SER A 152 10.00 25.60 -6.42
C SER A 152 10.14 24.11 -6.80
N ILE A 153 10.50 23.30 -5.79
CA ILE A 153 10.64 21.85 -5.97
C ILE A 153 9.24 21.24 -6.13
N ASN A 154 9.08 20.34 -7.11
CA ASN A 154 7.83 19.66 -7.32
C ASN A 154 7.42 18.88 -6.06
N PRO A 155 6.21 19.11 -5.51
CA PRO A 155 5.74 18.44 -4.29
C PRO A 155 5.71 16.91 -4.38
N MET A 156 5.63 16.35 -5.60
CA MET A 156 5.70 14.93 -5.83
C MET A 156 7.02 14.30 -5.39
N LEU A 157 8.11 15.05 -5.36
CA LEU A 157 9.40 14.55 -4.87
C LEU A 157 9.42 14.39 -3.34
N ASN A 158 8.46 15.00 -2.62
CA ASN A 158 8.38 14.98 -1.16
C ASN A 158 9.72 15.33 -0.50
N VAL A 159 10.35 16.41 -0.99
CA VAL A 159 11.60 16.96 -0.49
C VAL A 159 11.27 18.10 0.46
N GLY A 160 11.67 17.99 1.71
CA GLY A 160 11.30 18.94 2.78
C GLY A 160 12.34 20.01 3.08
N ASN A 161 13.61 19.83 2.63
CA ASN A 161 14.71 20.75 2.93
C ASN A 161 15.82 20.67 1.89
N GLN A 162 16.82 21.57 2.01
CA GLN A 162 17.94 21.66 1.06
C GLN A 162 18.86 20.44 1.07
N GLU A 163 19.04 19.81 2.22
CA GLU A 163 19.87 18.61 2.33
C GLU A 163 19.24 17.43 1.57
N GLU A 164 17.93 17.21 1.75
CA GLU A 164 17.18 16.22 0.98
C GLU A 164 17.17 16.53 -0.52
N PHE A 165 17.08 17.80 -0.90
CA PHE A 165 17.20 18.21 -2.30
C PHE A 165 18.58 17.88 -2.88
N ALA A 166 19.64 18.19 -2.15
CA ALA A 166 20.98 17.84 -2.57
C ALA A 166 21.15 16.33 -2.76
N GLN A 167 20.74 15.54 -1.79
CA GLN A 167 20.90 14.08 -1.83
C GLN A 167 20.02 13.41 -2.90
N ARG A 168 18.78 13.84 -3.06
CA ARG A 168 17.80 13.15 -3.91
C ARG A 168 17.71 13.70 -5.33
N VAL A 169 18.17 14.91 -5.57
CA VAL A 169 18.09 15.55 -6.89
C VAL A 169 19.47 15.88 -7.44
N LEU A 170 20.29 16.61 -6.67
CA LEU A 170 21.58 17.10 -7.19
C LEU A 170 22.62 15.98 -7.28
N GLU A 171 22.74 15.11 -6.27
CA GLU A 171 23.73 14.01 -6.31
C GLU A 171 23.50 13.02 -7.47
N PRO A 172 22.26 12.57 -7.75
CA PRO A 172 21.99 11.77 -8.95
C PRO A 172 22.33 12.52 -10.25
N LEU A 173 21.99 13.83 -10.33
CA LEU A 173 22.31 14.66 -11.48
C LEU A 173 23.83 14.83 -11.66
N TYR A 174 24.57 15.09 -10.59
CA TYR A 174 26.04 15.22 -10.64
C TYR A 174 26.69 13.93 -11.15
N ARG A 175 26.26 12.79 -10.66
CA ARG A 175 26.75 11.48 -11.15
C ARG A 175 26.50 11.28 -12.64
N GLU A 176 25.34 11.69 -13.14
CA GLU A 176 25.00 11.59 -14.57
C GLU A 176 25.86 12.53 -15.41
N LEU A 177 26.18 13.72 -14.89
CA LEU A 177 27.03 14.70 -15.56
C LEU A 177 28.55 14.42 -15.38
N GLY A 178 28.92 13.39 -14.62
CA GLY A 178 30.31 13.04 -14.34
C GLY A 178 31.02 14.02 -13.41
N VAL A 179 30.27 14.76 -12.56
CA VAL A 179 30.79 15.67 -11.55
C VAL A 179 31.01 14.90 -10.25
N GLU A 180 32.26 14.59 -9.94
CA GLU A 180 32.63 13.77 -8.78
C GLU A 180 33.24 14.57 -7.62
N THR A 181 33.77 15.77 -7.91
CA THR A 181 34.48 16.60 -6.94
C THR A 181 33.95 18.02 -6.89
N VAL A 182 34.14 18.70 -5.74
CA VAL A 182 33.73 20.11 -5.56
C VAL A 182 34.44 21.04 -6.57
N SER A 183 35.66 20.72 -6.99
CA SER A 183 36.40 21.52 -7.98
C SER A 183 35.83 21.44 -9.40
N GLU A 184 34.99 20.47 -9.69
CA GLU A 184 34.32 20.30 -10.97
C GLU A 184 32.96 21.00 -11.02
N LEU A 185 32.45 21.49 -9.89
CA LEU A 185 31.15 22.19 -9.82
C LEU A 185 31.17 23.51 -10.60
N ASP A 186 32.20 24.37 -10.38
CA ASP A 186 32.29 25.69 -11.03
C ASP A 186 32.31 25.57 -12.56
N PRO A 187 33.18 24.72 -13.17
CA PRO A 187 33.19 24.60 -14.64
C PRO A 187 31.93 23.91 -15.20
N ALA A 188 31.18 23.17 -14.39
CA ALA A 188 29.97 22.47 -14.81
C ALA A 188 28.68 23.26 -14.46
N GLU A 189 28.74 24.43 -13.87
CA GLU A 189 27.56 25.16 -13.34
C GLU A 189 26.48 25.37 -14.41
N ASP A 190 26.85 25.85 -15.61
CA ASP A 190 25.89 26.10 -16.68
C ASP A 190 25.19 24.80 -17.15
N ASP A 191 25.93 23.69 -17.23
CA ASP A 191 25.39 22.39 -17.59
C ASP A 191 24.47 21.85 -16.48
N ILE A 192 24.88 21.99 -15.22
CA ILE A 192 24.07 21.59 -14.07
C ILE A 192 22.73 22.33 -14.05
N VAL A 193 22.78 23.66 -14.17
CA VAL A 193 21.57 24.51 -14.17
C VAL A 193 20.66 24.16 -15.34
N THR A 194 21.22 24.02 -16.55
CA THR A 194 20.46 23.70 -17.77
C THR A 194 19.76 22.33 -17.63
N ASN A 195 20.50 21.32 -17.18
CA ASN A 195 19.95 19.97 -17.00
C ASN A 195 18.91 19.92 -15.86
N LEU A 196 19.13 20.64 -14.76
CA LEU A 196 18.21 20.71 -13.63
C LEU A 196 16.85 21.31 -14.04
N TRP A 197 16.85 22.39 -14.84
CA TRP A 197 15.62 22.99 -15.36
C TRP A 197 14.88 22.11 -16.37
N GLY A 198 15.61 21.29 -17.12
CA GLY A 198 15.03 20.33 -18.07
C GLY A 198 14.68 18.97 -17.45
N LEU A 199 15.02 18.75 -16.17
CA LEU A 199 14.89 17.46 -15.52
C LEU A 199 13.43 17.11 -15.21
N THR A 200 12.98 15.95 -15.68
CA THR A 200 11.67 15.39 -15.32
C THR A 200 11.80 14.42 -14.15
N VAL A 201 10.69 14.18 -13.46
CA VAL A 201 10.64 13.19 -12.35
C VAL A 201 11.01 11.80 -12.86
N MET A 202 10.54 11.40 -14.04
CA MET A 202 10.93 10.14 -14.65
C MET A 202 12.43 10.03 -14.82
N ARG A 203 13.05 11.07 -15.42
CA ARG A 203 14.50 11.06 -15.67
C ARG A 203 15.32 11.07 -14.38
N LEU A 204 14.87 11.80 -13.36
CA LEU A 204 15.49 11.77 -12.04
C LEU A 204 15.51 10.35 -11.45
N TYR A 205 14.38 9.65 -11.52
CA TYR A 205 14.30 8.28 -11.00
C TYR A 205 15.14 7.30 -11.83
N GLU A 206 15.28 7.52 -13.16
CA GLU A 206 16.22 6.75 -13.98
C GLU A 206 17.67 6.95 -13.51
N TYR A 207 18.06 8.15 -13.08
CA TYR A 207 19.37 8.40 -12.47
C TYR A 207 19.55 7.71 -11.11
N GLU A 208 18.45 7.44 -10.40
CA GLU A 208 18.43 6.60 -9.18
C GLU A 208 18.50 5.10 -9.49
N GLY A 209 18.40 4.67 -10.77
CA GLY A 209 18.50 3.29 -11.22
C GLY A 209 17.17 2.62 -11.56
N TYR A 210 16.05 3.37 -11.57
CA TYR A 210 14.78 2.82 -12.03
C TYR A 210 14.77 2.62 -13.55
N HIS A 211 14.08 1.56 -14.01
CA HIS A 211 13.90 1.24 -15.41
C HIS A 211 12.42 1.03 -15.68
N TYR A 212 11.88 1.83 -16.59
CA TYR A 212 10.44 1.83 -16.86
C TYR A 212 10.09 1.03 -18.10
N ARG A 213 8.91 0.43 -18.07
CA ARG A 213 8.33 -0.30 -19.18
C ARG A 213 7.18 0.50 -19.78
N SER A 214 6.83 0.24 -21.06
CA SER A 214 5.74 0.94 -21.76
C SER A 214 4.70 -0.02 -22.32
N ASP A 215 4.86 -1.31 -22.13
CA ASP A 215 4.06 -2.38 -22.71
C ASP A 215 2.80 -2.74 -21.88
N PHE A 216 2.61 -2.09 -20.73
CA PHE A 216 1.41 -2.23 -19.91
C PHE A 216 0.99 -0.90 -19.26
N GLN A 217 -0.16 -0.88 -18.63
CA GLN A 217 -0.64 0.26 -17.86
C GLN A 217 -0.08 0.21 -16.44
N THR A 218 0.01 1.37 -15.80
CA THR A 218 0.32 1.50 -14.38
C THR A 218 -0.55 2.61 -13.82
N ARG A 219 -1.14 2.39 -12.66
CA ARG A 219 -1.92 3.38 -11.93
C ARG A 219 -1.13 4.00 -10.79
N GLY A 220 -1.52 5.22 -10.40
CA GLY A 220 -0.95 5.89 -9.22
C GLY A 220 -1.39 5.24 -7.91
N ILE A 221 -0.63 5.53 -6.85
CA ILE A 221 -0.89 5.03 -5.51
C ILE A 221 -1.95 5.93 -4.85
N SER A 222 -3.18 5.43 -4.85
CA SER A 222 -4.33 6.04 -4.20
C SER A 222 -4.80 5.21 -3.00
N ARG A 223 -5.74 5.76 -2.24
CA ARG A 223 -6.34 5.02 -1.12
C ARG A 223 -6.90 3.67 -1.58
N GLY A 224 -6.48 2.59 -0.91
CA GLY A 224 -6.84 1.21 -1.22
C GLY A 224 -5.89 0.52 -2.19
N THR A 225 -4.91 1.21 -2.78
CA THR A 225 -3.88 0.58 -3.61
C THR A 225 -3.05 -0.40 -2.78
N VAL A 226 -2.77 -1.57 -3.36
CA VAL A 226 -1.83 -2.57 -2.84
C VAL A 226 -0.60 -2.55 -3.72
N ALA A 227 0.57 -2.25 -3.15
CA ALA A 227 1.83 -2.21 -3.88
C ALA A 227 2.93 -2.95 -3.12
N LEU A 228 3.95 -3.40 -3.84
CA LEU A 228 5.11 -4.03 -3.23
C LEU A 228 6.03 -2.98 -2.59
N ALA A 229 6.46 -3.24 -1.37
CA ALA A 229 7.49 -2.46 -0.72
C ALA A 229 8.86 -2.96 -1.15
N ASN A 230 9.78 -2.03 -1.43
CA ASN A 230 11.15 -2.31 -1.83
C ASN A 230 12.12 -1.34 -1.16
N ASP A 231 13.40 -1.66 -1.21
CA ASP A 231 14.53 -0.84 -0.73
C ASP A 231 15.37 -0.26 -1.88
N GLY A 232 14.76 -0.10 -3.04
CA GLY A 232 15.34 0.46 -4.27
C GLY A 232 14.84 -0.23 -5.53
N PRO A 233 15.32 0.21 -6.70
CA PRO A 233 14.84 -0.28 -8.00
C PRO A 233 15.11 -1.77 -8.19
N ASN A 234 14.15 -2.48 -8.79
CA ASN A 234 14.22 -3.91 -9.12
C ASN A 234 14.47 -4.82 -7.91
N ARG A 235 13.93 -4.46 -6.75
CA ARG A 235 14.08 -5.21 -5.51
C ARG A 235 12.74 -5.61 -4.88
N ASN A 236 11.78 -5.99 -5.74
CA ASN A 236 10.47 -6.41 -5.29
C ASN A 236 10.54 -7.82 -4.67
N GLY A 237 10.27 -7.87 -3.37
CA GLY A 237 10.17 -9.10 -2.59
C GLY A 237 8.71 -9.41 -2.19
N PRO A 238 8.52 -10.15 -1.09
CA PRO A 238 7.19 -10.52 -0.59
C PRO A 238 6.51 -9.39 0.19
N GLU A 239 7.25 -8.34 0.55
CA GLU A 239 6.73 -7.25 1.37
C GLU A 239 5.79 -6.36 0.57
N PHE A 240 4.62 -6.05 1.15
CA PHE A 240 3.61 -5.22 0.52
C PHE A 240 3.05 -4.18 1.49
N PHE A 241 2.42 -3.14 0.93
CA PHE A 241 1.64 -2.20 1.71
C PHE A 241 0.26 -1.95 1.09
N ILE A 242 -0.69 -1.55 1.95
CA ILE A 242 -1.99 -1.03 1.54
C ILE A 242 -2.02 0.46 1.88
N ALA A 243 -2.25 1.30 0.88
CA ALA A 243 -2.34 2.74 1.05
C ALA A 243 -3.68 3.14 1.70
N LEU A 244 -3.63 3.90 2.79
CA LEU A 244 -4.81 4.42 3.49
C LEU A 244 -5.21 5.82 3.03
N ARG A 245 -4.41 6.44 2.16
CA ARG A 245 -4.65 7.74 1.51
C ARG A 245 -3.99 7.78 0.15
N ASN A 246 -4.27 8.82 -0.62
CA ASN A 246 -3.53 9.10 -1.85
C ASN A 246 -2.08 9.48 -1.51
N ALA A 247 -1.13 8.93 -2.24
CA ALA A 247 0.29 9.07 -2.00
C ALA A 247 1.06 9.21 -3.33
N ASP A 248 0.75 10.27 -4.09
CA ASP A 248 1.30 10.49 -5.43
C ASP A 248 2.83 10.53 -5.44
N TRP A 249 3.47 10.95 -4.34
CA TRP A 249 4.93 10.98 -4.19
C TRP A 249 5.60 9.60 -4.16
N LEU A 250 4.80 8.51 -4.10
CA LEU A 250 5.27 7.14 -4.24
C LEU A 250 5.19 6.62 -5.67
N ASN A 251 4.50 7.34 -6.58
CA ASN A 251 4.35 6.95 -7.97
C ASN A 251 5.71 6.84 -8.67
N GLY A 252 5.85 5.79 -9.46
CA GLY A 252 7.09 5.53 -10.22
C GLY A 252 8.17 4.78 -9.45
N ARG A 253 7.98 4.49 -8.16
CA ARG A 253 8.98 3.83 -7.31
C ARG A 253 8.52 2.48 -6.74
N TYR A 254 7.23 2.21 -6.77
CA TYR A 254 6.64 0.99 -6.21
C TYR A 254 5.73 0.32 -7.23
N THR A 255 5.91 -0.97 -7.44
CA THR A 255 5.06 -1.76 -8.33
C THR A 255 3.70 -1.97 -7.70
N VAL A 256 2.65 -1.44 -8.33
CA VAL A 256 1.25 -1.66 -7.92
C VAL A 256 0.81 -3.04 -8.40
N ILE A 257 0.37 -3.89 -7.48
CA ILE A 257 -0.06 -5.27 -7.77
C ILE A 257 -1.57 -5.46 -7.63
N GLY A 258 -2.28 -4.52 -6.99
CA GLY A 258 -3.70 -4.70 -6.74
C GLY A 258 -4.36 -3.51 -6.08
N ARG A 259 -5.64 -3.71 -5.76
CA ARG A 259 -6.45 -2.75 -5.01
C ARG A 259 -7.43 -3.47 -4.07
N VAL A 260 -7.71 -2.87 -2.96
CA VAL A 260 -8.76 -3.32 -2.05
C VAL A 260 -10.12 -3.01 -2.69
N VAL A 261 -10.91 -4.03 -2.91
CA VAL A 261 -12.27 -3.93 -3.48
C VAL A 261 -13.35 -3.99 -2.39
N GLU A 262 -13.04 -4.62 -1.25
CA GLU A 262 -13.93 -4.67 -0.10
C GLU A 262 -13.09 -4.83 1.18
N GLY A 263 -13.54 -4.25 2.30
CA GLY A 263 -12.83 -4.34 3.58
C GLY A 263 -11.85 -3.19 3.85
N LEU A 264 -11.95 -2.03 3.17
CA LEU A 264 -11.17 -0.83 3.50
C LEU A 264 -11.37 -0.38 4.95
N VAL A 265 -12.54 -0.60 5.53
CA VAL A 265 -12.79 -0.33 6.96
C VAL A 265 -11.89 -1.20 7.85
N THR A 266 -11.67 -2.46 7.47
CA THR A 266 -10.71 -3.34 8.18
C THR A 266 -9.28 -2.80 8.07
N ALA A 267 -8.88 -2.31 6.89
CA ALA A 267 -7.56 -1.69 6.71
C ALA A 267 -7.42 -0.42 7.58
N ASP A 268 -8.47 0.40 7.70
CA ASP A 268 -8.48 1.57 8.59
C ASP A 268 -8.38 1.18 10.08
N LEU A 269 -9.07 0.12 10.49
CA LEU A 269 -8.97 -0.38 11.88
C LEU A 269 -7.54 -0.82 12.19
N ILE A 270 -6.87 -1.50 11.26
CA ILE A 270 -5.45 -1.83 11.38
C ILE A 270 -4.61 -0.55 11.42
N GLY A 271 -4.90 0.41 10.53
CA GLY A 271 -4.23 1.70 10.43
C GLY A 271 -4.34 2.57 11.67
N GLY A 272 -5.42 2.39 12.46
CA GLY A 272 -5.61 3.06 13.75
C GLY A 272 -4.69 2.55 14.87
N MET A 273 -4.02 1.41 14.66
CA MET A 273 -3.04 0.85 15.60
C MET A 273 -1.63 1.17 15.10
N ALA A 274 -1.09 2.34 15.48
CA ALA A 274 0.27 2.72 15.12
C ALA A 274 1.28 1.66 15.60
N ILE A 275 2.11 1.16 14.67
CA ILE A 275 3.13 0.14 14.96
C ILE A 275 4.46 0.62 14.38
N ASP A 276 5.41 0.83 15.29
CA ASP A 276 6.80 1.08 14.94
C ASP A 276 7.52 -0.28 14.82
N PRO A 277 8.17 -0.57 13.68
CA PRO A 277 8.89 -1.83 13.48
C PRO A 277 10.08 -2.01 14.42
N THR A 278 10.59 -0.93 15.02
CA THR A 278 11.69 -0.97 16.00
C THR A 278 11.23 -1.33 17.40
N MET A 279 9.90 -1.33 17.65
CA MET A 279 9.34 -1.64 18.98
C MET A 279 8.43 -2.86 18.89
N PHE A 280 8.62 -3.82 19.81
CA PHE A 280 7.71 -4.95 19.94
C PHE A 280 6.31 -4.47 20.36
N ASN A 281 5.32 -4.71 19.52
CA ASN A 281 3.92 -4.44 19.84
C ASN A 281 3.12 -5.77 19.80
N PRO A 282 2.70 -6.32 20.94
CA PRO A 282 1.92 -7.55 21.01
C PRO A 282 0.51 -7.40 20.41
N GLN A 283 0.02 -6.17 20.24
CA GLN A 283 -1.31 -5.87 19.70
C GLN A 283 -1.32 -5.70 18.17
N SER A 284 -0.18 -5.90 17.49
CA SER A 284 -0.14 -5.81 16.04
C SER A 284 -1.12 -6.79 15.39
N SER A 285 -1.79 -6.33 14.33
CA SER A 285 -2.72 -7.18 13.58
C SER A 285 -2.00 -8.32 12.89
N VAL A 286 -2.60 -9.51 12.97
CA VAL A 286 -2.09 -10.74 12.35
C VAL A 286 -2.82 -10.98 11.05
N ILE A 287 -2.08 -11.36 10.00
CA ILE A 287 -2.58 -11.94 8.76
C ILE A 287 -2.73 -13.44 9.02
N TYR A 288 -3.94 -13.92 9.19
CA TYR A 288 -4.16 -15.36 9.37
C TYR A 288 -3.92 -16.13 8.08
N SER A 289 -4.34 -15.55 6.96
CA SER A 289 -4.12 -16.14 5.64
C SER A 289 -4.38 -15.13 4.52
N ILE A 290 -3.74 -15.37 3.36
CA ILE A 290 -4.12 -14.78 2.08
C ILE A 290 -4.42 -15.92 1.12
N ARG A 291 -5.61 -15.96 0.52
CA ARG A 291 -6.07 -17.05 -0.36
C ARG A 291 -6.75 -16.50 -1.60
N ARG A 292 -6.47 -17.12 -2.72
CA ARG A 292 -7.23 -16.90 -3.96
C ARG A 292 -8.61 -17.55 -3.83
N ILE A 293 -9.66 -16.87 -4.32
CA ILE A 293 -11.05 -17.28 -4.17
C ILE A 293 -11.84 -17.31 -5.49
N ASN A 294 -11.18 -17.15 -6.63
CA ASN A 294 -11.75 -17.29 -7.99
C ASN A 294 -10.79 -18.06 -8.90
#